data_8bf920fbeb89fbe534b17e655927554f
#
_entry.id   8bf920fbeb89fbe534b17e655927554f
#
_cell.length_a   1.000
_cell.length_b   1.000
_cell.length_c   1.000
_cell.angle_alpha   90.00
_cell.angle_beta   90.00
_cell.angle_gamma   90.00
#
_symmetry.space_group_name_H-M   'P 1'
#
loop_
_entity.id
_entity.type
_entity.pdbx_description
1 polymer ?
#
loop_
_entity_poly.entity_id
_entity_poly.type
_entity_poly.pdbx_seq_one_letter_code
_entity_poly.pdbx_strand_id
1 'polypeptide(L)'
;MSGFDVFDKTLEFAERNYYIDIADKLPVFLCSIGSHIFNAINKCSRCDFDPDSPLVDEENDFTIINCPLRHGNLPIYTPHSRLADTRINIMLRGPKGSGKSILILMFLAEGAGLLDSPNQDMGVGFRTMMGPNSVTEAGMFGSVDEEGNIMGRPLARELCGGFLGFEEFSSMSDASKKDHSMDMKNQLLTSLDNGRVQKSMRAGWVQYTTRYTVWAGTQPARFELDSGLDRRFFIIDIDMTPQKEREYKKAQHRASNMAVEERVELANLGIELKSWIRNRMETAIANPPTGVIFDDDIGEWLDHPTVRSFESDLFRRLAIGYHMMQPDYHGGMPLLVTLDDRLRQLLDDSLAMRRTVMDADMELIRSTFWKQDLPKSQVVKEVSRMVTNGDYQSAKRWITENLELQSWYYEYEPNTNRRGRKGILCRFGPDAGDEI
;
A
#
# COMPACT_ATOMS: atom_id res chain seq x y z
N MET A 1 -3.65 -28.58 -11.51
CA MET A 1 -2.76 -27.58 -12.13
C MET A 1 -1.39 -27.57 -11.43
N SER A 2 -0.77 -28.75 -11.31
CA SER A 2 0.56 -28.87 -10.74
C SER A 2 1.58 -28.35 -11.77
N GLY A 3 2.26 -27.26 -11.47
CA GLY A 3 3.33 -26.68 -12.28
C GLY A 3 3.13 -25.26 -12.80
N PHE A 4 1.96 -24.62 -12.55
CA PHE A 4 1.77 -23.21 -12.92
C PHE A 4 2.20 -22.31 -11.77
N ASP A 5 3.38 -21.70 -11.89
CA ASP A 5 3.85 -20.68 -10.94
C ASP A 5 3.39 -19.30 -11.40
N VAL A 6 2.50 -18.68 -10.64
CA VAL A 6 1.92 -17.37 -10.99
C VAL A 6 2.95 -16.25 -10.93
N PHE A 7 3.95 -16.35 -10.06
CA PHE A 7 5.00 -15.34 -9.95
C PHE A 7 5.88 -15.34 -11.20
N ASP A 8 6.35 -16.51 -11.63
CA ASP A 8 7.19 -16.67 -12.83
C ASP A 8 6.41 -16.30 -14.09
N LYS A 9 5.12 -16.74 -14.19
CA LYS A 9 4.29 -16.44 -15.34
C LYS A 9 3.88 -14.97 -15.45
N THR A 10 3.67 -14.29 -14.32
CA THR A 10 3.41 -12.85 -14.32
C THR A 10 4.65 -12.07 -14.73
N LEU A 11 5.84 -12.52 -14.31
CA LEU A 11 7.10 -11.93 -14.73
C LEU A 11 7.30 -12.12 -16.24
N GLU A 12 7.11 -13.33 -16.78
CA GLU A 12 7.17 -13.62 -18.22
C GLU A 12 6.21 -12.71 -19.01
N PHE A 13 4.98 -12.56 -18.53
CA PHE A 13 3.99 -11.69 -19.15
C PHE A 13 4.42 -10.22 -19.16
N ALA A 14 4.96 -9.74 -18.04
CA ALA A 14 5.43 -8.37 -17.91
C ALA A 14 6.66 -8.09 -18.78
N GLU A 15 7.64 -8.98 -18.79
CA GLU A 15 8.87 -8.84 -19.61
C GLU A 15 8.59 -8.80 -21.10
N ARG A 16 7.57 -9.52 -21.55
CA ARG A 16 7.16 -9.52 -22.98
C ARG A 16 6.35 -8.31 -23.38
N ASN A 17 5.57 -7.73 -22.46
CA ASN A 17 4.65 -6.61 -22.72
C ASN A 17 5.18 -5.26 -22.29
N TYR A 18 5.92 -5.21 -21.18
CA TYR A 18 6.21 -3.98 -20.47
C TYR A 18 7.70 -3.85 -20.20
N TYR A 19 8.05 -2.78 -19.54
CA TYR A 19 9.43 -2.53 -19.18
C TYR A 19 9.93 -3.48 -18.07
N ILE A 20 11.14 -4.06 -18.27
CA ILE A 20 11.69 -5.17 -17.48
C ILE A 20 12.09 -4.78 -16.06
N ASP A 21 12.44 -3.51 -15.81
CA ASP A 21 12.96 -3.02 -14.50
C ASP A 21 11.94 -3.08 -13.35
N ILE A 22 10.80 -3.72 -13.59
CA ILE A 22 9.74 -3.93 -12.60
C ILE A 22 9.71 -5.36 -12.05
N ALA A 23 10.61 -6.21 -12.50
CA ALA A 23 10.62 -7.63 -12.15
C ALA A 23 10.66 -7.86 -10.63
N ASP A 24 11.50 -7.12 -9.93
CA ASP A 24 11.66 -7.13 -8.47
C ASP A 24 10.45 -6.60 -7.71
N LYS A 25 9.56 -5.86 -8.38
CA LYS A 25 8.37 -5.22 -7.78
C LYS A 25 7.10 -6.04 -7.95
N LEU A 26 7.03 -6.88 -9.00
CA LEU A 26 5.85 -7.70 -9.31
C LEU A 26 5.45 -8.65 -8.18
N PRO A 27 6.38 -9.31 -7.46
CA PRO A 27 6.01 -10.17 -6.35
C PRO A 27 5.21 -9.45 -5.26
N VAL A 28 5.51 -8.18 -4.98
CA VAL A 28 4.75 -7.37 -4.00
C VAL A 28 3.30 -7.16 -4.46
N PHE A 29 3.06 -6.94 -5.75
CA PHE A 29 1.71 -6.83 -6.32
C PHE A 29 0.94 -8.15 -6.20
N LEU A 30 1.58 -9.27 -6.50
CA LEU A 30 0.97 -10.59 -6.35
C LEU A 30 0.67 -10.91 -4.87
N CYS A 31 1.56 -10.58 -3.95
CA CYS A 31 1.29 -10.69 -2.52
C CYS A 31 0.14 -9.77 -2.09
N SER A 32 0.04 -8.57 -2.66
CA SER A 32 -1.11 -7.67 -2.41
C SER A 32 -2.43 -8.32 -2.88
N ILE A 33 -2.44 -9.01 -4.02
CA ILE A 33 -3.61 -9.76 -4.50
C ILE A 33 -3.93 -10.90 -3.54
N GLY A 34 -2.95 -11.72 -3.18
CA GLY A 34 -3.15 -12.84 -2.25
C GLY A 34 -3.65 -12.41 -0.88
N SER A 35 -3.09 -11.35 -0.33
CA SER A 35 -3.53 -10.78 0.96
C SER A 35 -4.92 -10.16 0.86
N HIS A 36 -5.29 -9.58 -0.28
CA HIS A 36 -6.64 -9.11 -0.54
C HIS A 36 -7.65 -10.28 -0.61
N ILE A 37 -7.32 -11.36 -1.30
CA ILE A 37 -8.12 -12.59 -1.33
C ILE A 37 -8.34 -13.09 0.11
N PHE A 38 -7.28 -13.21 0.90
CA PHE A 38 -7.37 -13.64 2.29
C PHE A 38 -8.27 -12.71 3.12
N ASN A 39 -8.16 -11.40 2.93
CA ASN A 39 -9.02 -10.43 3.60
C ASN A 39 -10.50 -10.59 3.18
N ALA A 40 -10.77 -10.84 1.91
CA ALA A 40 -12.12 -11.01 1.38
C ALA A 40 -12.82 -12.27 1.95
N ILE A 41 -12.08 -13.38 2.11
CA ILE A 41 -12.65 -14.63 2.67
C ILE A 41 -12.94 -14.53 4.17
N ASN A 42 -12.27 -13.65 4.89
CA ASN A 42 -12.53 -13.40 6.31
C ASN A 42 -13.82 -12.63 6.56
N LYS A 43 -14.46 -12.17 5.49
CA LYS A 43 -15.70 -11.41 5.53
C LYS A 43 -16.74 -12.08 4.67
N CYS A 44 -17.98 -11.75 4.90
CA CYS A 44 -19.03 -12.14 3.97
C CYS A 44 -18.74 -11.43 2.64
N SER A 45 -18.17 -12.17 1.66
CA SER A 45 -17.83 -11.63 0.35
C SER A 45 -19.05 -11.00 -0.34
N ARG A 46 -20.22 -11.54 -0.07
CA ARG A 46 -21.48 -11.04 -0.61
C ARG A 46 -21.88 -9.67 -0.03
N CYS A 47 -21.65 -9.47 1.28
CA CYS A 47 -21.89 -8.16 1.91
C CYS A 47 -20.84 -7.13 1.51
N ASP A 48 -19.61 -7.56 1.25
CA ASP A 48 -18.54 -6.69 0.80
C ASP A 48 -18.72 -6.26 -0.66
N PHE A 49 -19.40 -7.08 -1.49
CA PHE A 49 -19.62 -6.81 -2.93
C PHE A 49 -20.96 -6.19 -3.25
N ASP A 50 -21.94 -6.30 -2.36
CA ASP A 50 -23.25 -5.72 -2.52
C ASP A 50 -23.57 -4.79 -1.34
N PRO A 51 -23.17 -3.50 -1.44
CA PRO A 51 -23.44 -2.52 -0.40
C PRO A 51 -24.92 -2.25 -0.15
N ASP A 52 -25.79 -2.58 -1.11
CA ASP A 52 -27.25 -2.46 -0.98
C ASP A 52 -27.91 -3.78 -0.54
N SER A 53 -27.11 -4.77 -0.15
CA SER A 53 -27.62 -6.04 0.34
C SER A 53 -28.42 -5.83 1.64
N PRO A 54 -29.64 -6.36 1.72
CA PRO A 54 -30.47 -6.29 2.94
C PRO A 54 -29.86 -7.05 4.13
N LEU A 55 -28.72 -7.72 3.94
CA LEU A 55 -27.97 -8.42 4.98
C LEU A 55 -26.91 -7.51 5.64
N VAL A 56 -26.67 -6.33 5.11
CA VAL A 56 -25.94 -5.27 5.79
C VAL A 56 -26.96 -4.62 6.74
N ASP A 57 -26.96 -5.07 7.97
CA ASP A 57 -27.77 -4.45 9.02
C ASP A 57 -27.17 -3.07 9.31
N GLU A 58 -27.87 -2.03 8.90
CA GLU A 58 -27.43 -0.63 9.05
C GLU A 58 -27.22 -0.25 10.53
N GLU A 59 -27.90 -0.89 11.47
CA GLU A 59 -27.72 -0.70 12.91
C GLU A 59 -26.45 -1.39 13.46
N ASN A 60 -25.97 -2.46 12.79
CA ASN A 60 -24.82 -3.27 13.22
C ASN A 60 -23.64 -3.26 12.22
N ASP A 61 -23.46 -2.21 11.50
CA ASP A 61 -22.48 -2.00 10.42
C ASP A 61 -21.02 -2.33 10.80
N PHE A 62 -20.76 -2.57 12.07
CA PHE A 62 -19.45 -2.94 12.60
C PHE A 62 -19.23 -4.44 12.76
N THR A 63 -20.23 -5.25 12.62
CA THR A 63 -20.17 -6.67 12.85
C THR A 63 -20.60 -7.46 11.61
N ILE A 64 -19.78 -7.39 10.57
CA ILE A 64 -19.76 -8.43 9.52
C ILE A 64 -19.68 -9.84 10.15
N ILE A 65 -19.32 -9.91 11.41
CA ILE A 65 -19.31 -11.11 12.26
C ILE A 65 -20.67 -11.83 12.28
N ASN A 66 -21.77 -11.13 12.19
CA ASN A 66 -23.11 -11.67 12.28
C ASN A 66 -23.81 -11.89 10.94
N CYS A 67 -23.12 -11.75 9.81
CA CYS A 67 -23.71 -12.06 8.52
C CYS A 67 -24.09 -13.55 8.46
N PRO A 68 -25.39 -13.90 8.31
CA PRO A 68 -25.87 -15.28 8.33
C PRO A 68 -25.34 -16.11 7.14
N LEU A 69 -24.85 -15.43 6.08
CA LEU A 69 -24.19 -16.08 4.93
C LEU A 69 -22.73 -16.39 5.21
N ARG A 70 -22.19 -15.93 6.29
CA ARG A 70 -20.84 -16.22 6.73
C ARG A 70 -20.82 -17.64 7.30
N HIS A 71 -20.50 -18.58 6.46
CA HIS A 71 -20.34 -19.96 6.86
C HIS A 71 -19.12 -20.11 7.75
N GLY A 72 -19.38 -20.37 9.01
CA GLY A 72 -18.36 -20.55 10.01
C GLY A 72 -17.79 -19.21 10.50
N ASN A 73 -17.80 -19.07 11.79
CA ASN A 73 -17.07 -18.04 12.47
C ASN A 73 -15.60 -18.24 12.17
N LEU A 74 -15.07 -17.51 11.20
CA LEU A 74 -13.63 -17.43 11.05
C LEU A 74 -13.13 -16.49 12.13
N PRO A 75 -12.61 -17.00 13.23
CA PRO A 75 -12.21 -16.18 14.39
C PRO A 75 -10.87 -15.47 14.15
N ILE A 76 -10.43 -15.36 12.90
CA ILE A 76 -9.21 -14.64 12.54
C ILE A 76 -9.32 -13.16 12.93
N TYR A 77 -10.54 -12.67 13.06
CA TYR A 77 -10.80 -11.35 13.57
C TYR A 77 -11.10 -11.39 15.08
N THR A 78 -10.10 -11.17 15.89
CA THR A 78 -10.33 -10.67 17.23
C THR A 78 -10.23 -9.15 17.24
N PRO A 79 -10.98 -8.43 18.07
CA PRO A 79 -10.89 -6.97 18.17
C PRO A 79 -9.48 -6.46 18.47
N HIS A 80 -8.61 -7.32 18.93
CA HIS A 80 -7.21 -7.04 19.28
C HIS A 80 -6.22 -7.56 18.23
N SER A 81 -6.65 -8.27 17.19
CA SER A 81 -5.76 -8.78 16.15
C SER A 81 -5.53 -7.72 15.09
N ARG A 82 -4.28 -7.27 14.94
CA ARG A 82 -3.86 -6.40 13.84
C ARG A 82 -3.95 -7.07 12.47
N LEU A 83 -4.03 -8.39 12.44
CA LEU A 83 -4.27 -9.18 11.22
C LEU A 83 -5.73 -9.13 10.73
N ALA A 84 -6.58 -8.41 11.42
CA ALA A 84 -7.97 -8.18 10.99
C ALA A 84 -8.08 -7.63 9.58
N ASP A 85 -7.14 -6.82 9.17
CA ASP A 85 -7.01 -6.30 7.83
C ASP A 85 -5.66 -6.71 7.24
N THR A 86 -5.69 -7.64 6.29
CA THR A 86 -4.49 -8.17 5.63
C THR A 86 -4.15 -7.44 4.34
N ARG A 87 -4.93 -6.42 3.93
CA ARG A 87 -4.70 -5.68 2.68
C ARG A 87 -3.34 -5.01 2.66
N ILE A 88 -2.72 -5.00 1.49
CA ILE A 88 -1.49 -4.29 1.20
C ILE A 88 -1.79 -3.24 0.14
N ASN A 89 -1.87 -1.98 0.56
CA ASN A 89 -1.94 -0.88 -0.38
C ASN A 89 -0.54 -0.56 -0.91
N ILE A 90 -0.42 -0.23 -2.18
CA ILE A 90 0.87 0.03 -2.83
C ILE A 90 0.94 1.47 -3.32
N MET A 91 2.04 2.15 -3.01
CA MET A 91 2.36 3.48 -3.53
C MET A 91 3.63 3.42 -4.37
N LEU A 92 3.50 3.66 -5.67
CA LEU A 92 4.63 3.78 -6.58
C LEU A 92 5.10 5.23 -6.61
N ARG A 93 6.28 5.50 -6.11
CA ARG A 93 6.88 6.84 -6.08
C ARG A 93 7.98 6.93 -7.14
N GLY A 94 7.92 7.90 -8.01
CA GLY A 94 8.94 8.06 -9.04
C GLY A 94 8.68 9.23 -9.98
N PRO A 95 9.65 9.66 -10.79
CA PRO A 95 9.51 10.76 -11.71
C PRO A 95 8.41 10.52 -12.76
N LYS A 96 8.02 11.57 -13.45
CA LYS A 96 7.09 11.46 -14.59
C LYS A 96 7.70 10.59 -15.68
N GLY A 97 6.93 9.65 -16.22
CA GLY A 97 7.38 8.74 -17.27
C GLY A 97 8.14 7.51 -16.78
N SER A 98 8.21 7.25 -15.47
CA SER A 98 8.91 6.08 -14.90
C SER A 98 8.14 4.76 -14.95
N GLY A 99 7.00 4.70 -15.64
CA GLY A 99 6.23 3.44 -15.82
C GLY A 99 5.25 3.10 -14.69
N LYS A 100 5.07 3.96 -13.68
CA LYS A 100 4.14 3.72 -12.56
C LYS A 100 2.74 3.32 -13.00
N SER A 101 2.12 4.14 -13.88
CA SER A 101 0.78 3.87 -14.39
C SER A 101 0.70 2.55 -15.16
N ILE A 102 1.75 2.18 -15.90
CA ILE A 102 1.79 0.93 -16.66
C ILE A 102 1.67 -0.28 -15.73
N LEU A 103 2.38 -0.27 -14.60
CA LEU A 103 2.29 -1.34 -13.59
C LEU A 103 0.87 -1.48 -13.04
N ILE A 104 0.25 -0.38 -12.67
CA ILE A 104 -1.12 -0.38 -12.14
C ILE A 104 -2.10 -0.86 -13.22
N LEU A 105 -1.98 -0.33 -14.43
CA LEU A 105 -2.86 -0.67 -15.56
C LEU A 105 -2.71 -2.12 -16.01
N MET A 106 -1.53 -2.74 -15.89
CA MET A 106 -1.33 -4.16 -16.18
C MET A 106 -2.32 -5.04 -15.41
N PHE A 107 -2.66 -4.65 -14.19
CA PHE A 107 -3.61 -5.39 -13.36
C PHE A 107 -5.03 -4.85 -13.40
N LEU A 108 -5.21 -3.52 -13.42
CA LEU A 108 -6.51 -2.88 -13.16
C LEU A 108 -7.15 -2.24 -14.39
N ALA A 109 -6.52 -2.27 -15.57
CA ALA A 109 -7.12 -1.66 -16.77
C ALA A 109 -8.44 -2.35 -17.12
N GLU A 110 -9.50 -1.56 -17.31
CA GLU A 110 -10.82 -2.04 -17.73
C GLU A 110 -10.73 -2.82 -19.04
N GLY A 111 -11.33 -4.00 -19.09
CA GLY A 111 -11.34 -4.90 -20.23
C GLY A 111 -10.03 -5.64 -20.52
N ALA A 112 -8.88 -5.18 -19.97
CA ALA A 112 -7.55 -5.70 -20.29
C ALA A 112 -6.73 -6.16 -19.11
N GLY A 113 -6.90 -5.56 -17.94
CA GLY A 113 -6.09 -5.84 -16.74
C GLY A 113 -6.21 -7.27 -16.23
N LEU A 114 -5.16 -7.78 -15.58
CA LEU A 114 -5.13 -9.16 -15.07
C LEU A 114 -6.17 -9.43 -13.98
N LEU A 115 -6.66 -8.42 -13.28
CA LEU A 115 -7.72 -8.55 -12.28
C LEU A 115 -9.11 -8.21 -12.82
N ASP A 116 -9.19 -7.65 -14.03
CA ASP A 116 -10.47 -7.31 -14.62
C ASP A 116 -11.31 -8.57 -14.88
N SER A 117 -12.57 -8.52 -14.50
CA SER A 117 -13.51 -9.62 -14.67
C SER A 117 -14.77 -9.14 -15.37
N PRO A 118 -15.18 -9.77 -16.49
CA PRO A 118 -16.41 -9.42 -17.18
C PRO A 118 -17.67 -9.72 -16.36
N ASN A 119 -17.56 -10.46 -15.26
CA ASN A 119 -18.67 -10.87 -14.41
C ASN A 119 -18.63 -10.18 -13.03
N GLN A 120 -18.19 -8.93 -12.96
CA GLN A 120 -18.13 -8.16 -11.70
C GLN A 120 -19.50 -8.12 -10.99
N ASP A 121 -20.59 -8.11 -11.75
CA ASP A 121 -21.97 -8.06 -11.23
C ASP A 121 -22.42 -9.37 -10.56
N MET A 122 -21.71 -10.47 -10.76
CA MET A 122 -22.08 -11.79 -10.22
C MET A 122 -21.45 -12.10 -8.85
N GLY A 123 -20.75 -11.14 -8.23
CA GLY A 123 -20.10 -11.32 -6.93
C GLY A 123 -18.92 -12.30 -6.92
N VAL A 124 -18.52 -12.78 -8.10
CA VAL A 124 -17.39 -13.69 -8.30
C VAL A 124 -16.34 -12.94 -9.11
N GLY A 125 -15.30 -12.50 -8.45
CA GLY A 125 -14.21 -11.77 -9.06
C GLY A 125 -13.86 -10.50 -8.29
N PHE A 126 -12.80 -9.83 -8.73
CA PHE A 126 -12.41 -8.54 -8.17
C PHE A 126 -13.18 -7.41 -8.86
N ARG A 127 -13.73 -6.49 -8.07
CA ARG A 127 -14.10 -5.18 -8.61
C ARG A 127 -12.82 -4.37 -8.79
N THR A 128 -12.60 -3.85 -10.00
CA THR A 128 -11.44 -3.01 -10.29
C THR A 128 -11.89 -1.70 -10.87
N MET A 129 -11.25 -0.62 -10.48
CA MET A 129 -11.49 0.69 -11.06
C MET A 129 -10.21 1.51 -11.06
N MET A 130 -9.96 2.20 -12.17
CA MET A 130 -9.03 3.33 -12.18
C MET A 130 -9.78 4.56 -11.71
N GLY A 131 -9.35 5.12 -10.59
CA GLY A 131 -9.96 6.31 -10.00
C GLY A 131 -9.82 7.53 -10.90
N PRO A 132 -10.76 8.47 -10.85
CA PRO A 132 -10.68 9.71 -11.60
C PRO A 132 -9.47 10.56 -11.13
N ASN A 133 -8.96 11.41 -12.02
CA ASN A 133 -7.81 12.28 -11.75
C ASN A 133 -8.04 13.29 -10.61
N SER A 134 -9.28 13.55 -10.26
CA SER A 134 -9.62 14.33 -9.07
C SER A 134 -10.88 13.76 -8.41
N VAL A 135 -10.80 13.56 -7.10
CA VAL A 135 -11.89 13.03 -6.28
C VAL A 135 -12.16 14.03 -5.17
N THR A 136 -13.42 14.39 -5.00
CA THR A 136 -13.85 15.15 -3.82
C THR A 136 -14.05 14.20 -2.63
N GLU A 137 -14.02 14.72 -1.42
CA GLU A 137 -14.30 13.92 -0.22
C GLU A 137 -15.69 13.24 -0.30
N ALA A 138 -16.71 13.97 -0.76
CA ALA A 138 -18.04 13.43 -0.95
C ALA A 138 -18.08 12.34 -2.03
N GLY A 139 -17.33 12.49 -3.12
CA GLY A 139 -17.19 11.47 -4.17
C GLY A 139 -16.49 10.22 -3.69
N MET A 140 -15.49 10.37 -2.79
CA MET A 140 -14.75 9.25 -2.23
C MET A 140 -15.52 8.53 -1.12
N PHE A 141 -16.06 9.27 -0.16
CA PHE A 141 -16.61 8.72 1.09
C PHE A 141 -18.10 8.95 1.28
N GLY A 142 -18.74 9.74 0.42
CA GLY A 142 -20.16 10.05 0.48
C GLY A 142 -20.49 11.36 1.17
N SER A 143 -21.74 11.74 0.98
CA SER A 143 -22.45 12.82 1.67
C SER A 143 -23.85 12.35 2.00
N VAL A 144 -24.58 13.11 2.81
CA VAL A 144 -26.00 12.82 3.11
C VAL A 144 -26.88 13.95 2.57
N ASP A 145 -28.08 13.58 2.15
CA ASP A 145 -29.16 14.51 1.79
C ASP A 145 -29.83 15.14 3.05
N GLU A 146 -30.83 15.96 2.83
CA GLU A 146 -31.57 16.59 3.94
C GLU A 146 -32.36 15.58 4.81
N GLU A 147 -32.60 14.38 4.27
CA GLU A 147 -33.29 13.27 4.93
C GLU A 147 -32.35 12.32 5.66
N GLY A 148 -31.02 12.52 5.51
CA GLY A 148 -29.99 11.72 6.16
C GLY A 148 -29.55 10.48 5.36
N ASN A 149 -30.03 10.30 4.12
CA ASN A 149 -29.62 9.18 3.28
C ASN A 149 -28.27 9.47 2.59
N ILE A 150 -27.44 8.45 2.42
CA ILE A 150 -26.16 8.60 1.70
C ILE A 150 -26.44 8.91 0.25
N MET A 151 -25.96 10.07 -0.20
CA MET A 151 -26.11 10.53 -1.57
C MET A 151 -25.13 9.83 -2.52
N GLY A 152 -25.67 9.35 -3.63
CA GLY A 152 -24.87 8.78 -4.71
C GLY A 152 -24.19 7.46 -4.37
N ARG A 153 -23.15 7.13 -5.12
CA ARG A 153 -22.31 5.93 -4.92
C ARG A 153 -20.89 6.34 -4.61
N PRO A 154 -20.52 6.53 -3.34
CA PRO A 154 -19.16 6.89 -3.00
C PRO A 154 -18.18 5.76 -3.39
N LEU A 155 -17.02 6.13 -3.97
CA LEU A 155 -16.04 5.17 -4.48
C LEU A 155 -15.63 4.13 -3.44
N ALA A 156 -15.40 4.55 -2.20
CA ALA A 156 -15.01 3.65 -1.12
C ALA A 156 -16.07 2.59 -0.80
N ARG A 157 -17.36 2.91 -0.95
CA ARG A 157 -18.47 1.97 -0.76
C ARG A 157 -18.64 1.07 -1.99
N GLU A 158 -18.61 1.67 -3.18
CA GLU A 158 -18.80 0.93 -4.45
C GLU A 158 -17.71 -0.12 -4.68
N LEU A 159 -16.47 0.19 -4.29
CA LEU A 159 -15.32 -0.70 -4.44
C LEU A 159 -15.04 -1.55 -3.20
N CYS A 160 -15.99 -1.70 -2.29
CA CYS A 160 -15.82 -2.62 -1.18
C CYS A 160 -15.51 -4.04 -1.68
N GLY A 161 -14.41 -4.62 -1.20
CA GLY A 161 -13.89 -5.91 -1.70
C GLY A 161 -13.13 -5.83 -3.02
N GLY A 162 -12.80 -4.65 -3.52
CA GLY A 162 -12.16 -4.43 -4.80
C GLY A 162 -10.83 -3.70 -4.74
N PHE A 163 -10.32 -3.35 -5.92
CA PHE A 163 -9.07 -2.62 -6.13
C PHE A 163 -9.33 -1.26 -6.75
N LEU A 164 -8.73 -0.24 -6.19
CA LEU A 164 -8.78 1.14 -6.66
C LEU A 164 -7.39 1.60 -7.10
N GLY A 165 -7.24 1.87 -8.39
CA GLY A 165 -6.00 2.39 -8.96
C GLY A 165 -6.03 3.91 -9.09
N PHE A 166 -4.91 4.58 -8.80
CA PHE A 166 -4.71 6.00 -9.11
C PHE A 166 -3.40 6.18 -9.88
N GLU A 167 -3.46 6.78 -11.05
CA GLU A 167 -2.24 7.12 -11.80
C GLU A 167 -1.43 8.22 -11.11
N GLU A 168 -2.11 9.19 -10.50
CA GLU A 168 -1.49 10.29 -9.77
C GLU A 168 -2.27 10.56 -8.47
N PHE A 169 -1.71 10.14 -7.35
CA PHE A 169 -2.33 10.27 -6.02
C PHE A 169 -2.19 11.68 -5.43
N SER A 170 -1.29 12.48 -5.96
CA SER A 170 -1.02 13.83 -5.44
C SER A 170 -2.23 14.77 -5.51
N SER A 171 -3.17 14.52 -6.42
CA SER A 171 -4.42 15.29 -6.47
C SER A 171 -5.26 15.14 -5.21
N MET A 172 -5.12 14.02 -4.50
CA MET A 172 -5.78 13.77 -3.21
C MET A 172 -5.02 14.36 -2.03
N SER A 173 -3.69 14.49 -2.13
CA SER A 173 -2.86 15.08 -1.08
C SER A 173 -2.75 16.61 -1.22
N ASP A 174 -2.69 17.16 -2.43
CA ASP A 174 -2.66 18.62 -2.67
C ASP A 174 -4.00 19.30 -2.33
N ALA A 175 -5.10 18.56 -2.39
CA ALA A 175 -6.35 19.01 -1.80
C ALA A 175 -6.17 19.34 -0.31
N SER A 176 -5.12 18.86 0.37
CA SER A 176 -4.83 19.08 1.79
C SER A 176 -4.52 20.52 2.20
N LYS A 177 -4.31 21.41 1.27
CA LYS A 177 -4.00 22.84 1.57
C LYS A 177 -5.23 23.73 1.84
N LYS A 178 -6.45 23.19 1.76
CA LYS A 178 -7.69 23.88 2.12
C LYS A 178 -8.35 23.14 3.28
N ASP A 179 -9.00 23.84 4.20
CA ASP A 179 -9.58 23.26 5.44
C ASP A 179 -10.46 22.02 5.25
N HIS A 180 -11.14 21.90 4.10
CA HIS A 180 -11.98 20.74 3.75
C HIS A 180 -11.22 19.45 3.39
N SER A 181 -9.92 19.52 3.28
CA SER A 181 -9.10 18.38 2.81
C SER A 181 -8.39 17.62 3.94
N MET A 182 -8.29 18.23 5.12
CA MET A 182 -7.87 17.49 6.32
C MET A 182 -8.85 16.35 6.63
N ASP A 183 -10.14 16.56 6.40
CA ASP A 183 -11.17 15.55 6.60
C ASP A 183 -11.01 14.39 5.62
N MET A 184 -10.72 14.66 4.34
CA MET A 184 -10.48 13.62 3.33
C MET A 184 -9.29 12.72 3.71
N LYS A 185 -8.17 13.32 4.14
CA LYS A 185 -6.98 12.58 4.57
C LYS A 185 -7.30 11.69 5.77
N ASN A 186 -7.96 12.23 6.79
CA ASN A 186 -8.33 11.47 7.98
C ASN A 186 -9.27 10.30 7.65
N GLN A 187 -10.27 10.51 6.79
CA GLN A 187 -11.16 9.45 6.33
C GLN A 187 -10.41 8.39 5.51
N LEU A 188 -9.49 8.81 4.64
CA LEU A 188 -8.64 7.89 3.90
C LEU A 188 -7.80 7.03 4.84
N LEU A 189 -7.10 7.63 5.79
CA LEU A 189 -6.30 6.92 6.78
C LEU A 189 -7.13 5.88 7.55
N THR A 190 -8.32 6.27 8.00
CA THR A 190 -9.21 5.38 8.76
C THR A 190 -9.77 4.25 7.90
N SER A 191 -10.19 4.55 6.67
CA SER A 191 -10.72 3.54 5.75
C SER A 191 -9.67 2.53 5.28
N LEU A 192 -8.42 2.97 5.13
CA LEU A 192 -7.30 2.08 4.78
C LEU A 192 -6.80 1.24 5.96
N ASP A 193 -7.01 1.70 7.18
CA ASP A 193 -6.53 1.03 8.39
C ASP A 193 -7.50 -0.05 8.87
N ASN A 194 -8.71 0.36 9.22
CA ASN A 194 -9.71 -0.52 9.81
C ASN A 194 -10.99 -0.70 8.96
N GLY A 195 -11.00 -0.12 7.78
CA GLY A 195 -12.14 -0.20 6.87
C GLY A 195 -13.36 0.61 7.31
N ARG A 196 -13.19 1.57 8.21
CA ARG A 196 -14.29 2.39 8.71
C ARG A 196 -14.34 3.73 7.99
N VAL A 197 -15.51 4.09 7.49
CA VAL A 197 -15.84 5.45 7.07
C VAL A 197 -16.87 6.00 8.05
N GLN A 198 -16.55 7.10 8.71
CA GLN A 198 -17.42 7.73 9.68
C GLN A 198 -17.28 9.26 9.60
N LYS A 199 -18.35 9.95 9.23
CA LYS A 199 -18.37 11.40 9.03
C LYS A 199 -19.67 11.99 9.57
N SER A 200 -19.54 13.01 10.42
CA SER A 200 -20.67 13.80 10.88
C SER A 200 -20.89 14.97 9.94
N MET A 201 -22.12 15.15 9.51
CA MET A 201 -22.56 16.26 8.67
C MET A 201 -23.78 16.93 9.30
N ARG A 202 -24.12 18.15 8.86
CA ARG A 202 -25.25 18.88 9.39
C ARG A 202 -26.60 18.12 9.24
N ALA A 203 -26.75 17.39 8.14
CA ALA A 203 -27.96 16.65 7.81
C ALA A 203 -28.00 15.23 8.41
N GLY A 204 -26.87 14.70 8.89
CA GLY A 204 -26.79 13.33 9.40
C GLY A 204 -25.38 12.77 9.43
N TRP A 205 -25.30 11.46 9.46
CA TRP A 205 -24.04 10.71 9.51
C TRP A 205 -23.84 9.90 8.24
N VAL A 206 -22.62 9.97 7.67
CA VAL A 206 -22.12 8.95 6.74
C VAL A 206 -21.39 7.93 7.59
N GLN A 207 -21.87 6.70 7.63
CA GLN A 207 -21.25 5.64 8.40
C GLN A 207 -21.43 4.31 7.67
N TYR A 208 -20.29 3.67 7.32
CA TYR A 208 -20.27 2.34 6.74
C TYR A 208 -18.87 1.72 6.87
N THR A 209 -18.78 0.40 6.64
CA THR A 209 -17.51 -0.30 6.51
C THR A 209 -17.16 -0.52 5.04
N THR A 210 -15.86 -0.52 4.75
CA THR A 210 -15.34 -0.76 3.40
C THR A 210 -14.03 -1.54 3.46
N ARG A 211 -13.72 -2.25 2.39
CA ARG A 211 -12.49 -3.03 2.24
C ARG A 211 -12.00 -2.98 0.80
N TYR A 212 -11.42 -1.89 0.42
CA TYR A 212 -10.79 -1.74 -0.88
C TYR A 212 -9.27 -1.69 -0.72
N THR A 213 -8.56 -2.19 -1.71
CA THR A 213 -7.09 -2.08 -1.79
C THR A 213 -6.73 -0.98 -2.76
N VAL A 214 -5.82 -0.09 -2.37
CA VAL A 214 -5.39 1.04 -3.21
C VAL A 214 -4.01 0.77 -3.79
N TRP A 215 -3.89 0.93 -5.10
CA TRP A 215 -2.61 1.01 -5.80
C TRP A 215 -2.49 2.35 -6.48
N ALA A 216 -1.46 3.10 -6.14
CA ALA A 216 -1.37 4.49 -6.55
C ALA A 216 0.02 4.87 -7.03
N GLY A 217 0.08 5.77 -8.01
CA GLY A 217 1.30 6.43 -8.43
C GLY A 217 1.42 7.82 -7.85
N THR A 218 2.64 8.26 -7.53
CA THR A 218 2.91 9.63 -7.08
C THR A 218 4.28 10.11 -7.53
N GLN A 219 4.48 11.42 -7.53
CA GLN A 219 5.77 12.03 -7.74
C GLN A 219 6.44 12.30 -6.39
N PRO A 220 7.78 12.13 -6.24
CA PRO A 220 8.47 12.29 -4.96
C PRO A 220 8.20 13.64 -4.29
N ALA A 221 8.18 14.73 -5.05
CA ALA A 221 7.95 16.07 -4.56
C ALA A 221 6.53 16.35 -4.04
N ARG A 222 5.60 15.41 -4.22
CA ARG A 222 4.17 15.58 -3.91
C ARG A 222 3.64 14.59 -2.89
N PHE A 223 4.49 13.73 -2.35
CA PHE A 223 4.09 12.71 -1.38
C PHE A 223 4.75 12.96 -0.04
N GLU A 224 3.94 13.22 0.98
CA GLU A 224 4.39 13.36 2.37
C GLU A 224 4.47 11.99 3.02
N LEU A 225 5.68 11.52 3.32
CA LEU A 225 5.90 10.28 4.05
C LEU A 225 5.32 10.33 5.47
N ASP A 226 5.36 11.51 6.09
CA ASP A 226 5.04 11.74 7.49
C ASP A 226 3.53 11.85 7.80
N SER A 227 2.70 11.63 6.81
CA SER A 227 1.26 11.83 6.93
C SER A 227 0.51 10.65 7.56
N GLY A 228 1.22 9.61 8.03
CA GLY A 228 0.65 8.33 8.46
C GLY A 228 0.24 7.42 7.30
N LEU A 229 0.46 7.87 6.05
CA LEU A 229 0.26 7.06 4.85
C LEU A 229 1.38 6.03 4.69
N ASP A 230 2.59 6.33 5.16
CA ASP A 230 3.75 5.44 5.18
C ASP A 230 3.49 4.09 5.87
N ARG A 231 2.64 4.09 6.90
CA ARG A 231 2.23 2.86 7.62
C ARG A 231 1.17 2.06 6.87
N ARG A 232 0.42 2.70 5.97
CA ARG A 232 -0.73 2.10 5.28
C ARG A 232 -0.42 1.69 3.85
N PHE A 233 0.68 2.21 3.31
CA PHE A 233 1.14 1.87 1.98
C PHE A 233 2.48 1.14 2.02
N PHE A 234 2.62 0.15 1.17
CA PHE A 234 3.91 -0.35 0.76
C PHE A 234 4.46 0.61 -0.29
N ILE A 235 5.47 1.39 0.07
CA ILE A 235 6.05 2.40 -0.81
C ILE A 235 7.17 1.76 -1.61
N ILE A 236 7.09 1.90 -2.93
CA ILE A 236 8.08 1.40 -3.89
C ILE A 236 8.60 2.58 -4.69
N ASP A 237 9.91 2.83 -4.62
CA ASP A 237 10.56 3.82 -5.46
C ASP A 237 10.89 3.26 -6.84
N ILE A 238 10.61 4.04 -7.86
CA ILE A 238 10.94 3.74 -9.24
C ILE A 238 11.88 4.84 -9.75
N ASP A 239 13.14 4.46 -9.90
CA ASP A 239 14.15 5.34 -10.48
C ASP A 239 14.12 5.28 -12.00
N MET A 240 14.37 6.42 -12.63
CA MET A 240 14.54 6.52 -14.08
C MET A 240 15.93 7.05 -14.41
N THR A 241 16.92 6.16 -14.42
CA THR A 241 18.28 6.51 -14.89
C THR A 241 18.29 6.63 -16.42
N PRO A 242 19.27 7.34 -17.01
CA PRO A 242 19.41 7.41 -18.47
C PRO A 242 19.56 6.03 -19.15
N GLN A 243 20.10 5.04 -18.45
CA GLN A 243 20.18 3.67 -18.93
C GLN A 243 18.80 3.03 -18.97
N LYS A 244 18.04 3.10 -17.88
CA LYS A 244 16.66 2.59 -17.78
C LYS A 244 15.75 3.25 -18.81
N GLU A 245 15.91 4.54 -19.05
CA GLU A 245 15.13 5.25 -20.09
C GLU A 245 15.42 4.69 -21.50
N ARG A 246 16.68 4.34 -21.80
CA ARG A 246 17.03 3.70 -23.08
C ARG A 246 16.43 2.31 -23.20
N GLU A 247 16.47 1.53 -22.14
CA GLU A 247 15.88 0.18 -22.09
C GLU A 247 14.36 0.23 -22.24
N TYR A 248 13.71 1.20 -21.59
CA TYR A 248 12.29 1.46 -21.75
C TYR A 248 11.92 1.77 -23.20
N LYS A 249 12.65 2.67 -23.87
CA LYS A 249 12.44 2.99 -25.29
C LYS A 249 12.64 1.77 -26.19
N LYS A 250 13.65 0.91 -25.89
CA LYS A 250 13.84 -0.35 -26.62
C LYS A 250 12.69 -1.32 -26.43
N ALA A 251 12.18 -1.45 -25.17
CA ALA A 251 11.03 -2.30 -24.86
C ALA A 251 9.77 -1.82 -25.59
N GLN A 252 9.49 -0.51 -25.61
CA GLN A 252 8.39 0.07 -26.36
C GLN A 252 8.50 -0.22 -27.87
N HIS A 253 9.70 -0.06 -28.43
CA HIS A 253 9.94 -0.35 -29.85
C HIS A 253 9.73 -1.84 -30.17
N ARG A 254 10.23 -2.75 -29.30
CA ARG A 254 9.98 -4.18 -29.43
C ARG A 254 8.50 -4.51 -29.39
N ALA A 255 7.76 -3.98 -28.41
CA ALA A 255 6.33 -4.21 -28.29
C ALA A 255 5.55 -3.70 -29.51
N SER A 256 5.94 -2.57 -30.10
CA SER A 256 5.32 -2.02 -31.31
C SER A 256 5.54 -2.90 -32.54
N ASN A 257 6.65 -3.63 -32.60
CA ASN A 257 7.02 -4.47 -33.74
C ASN A 257 6.79 -5.98 -33.49
N MET A 258 6.07 -6.33 -32.43
CA MET A 258 5.75 -7.71 -32.09
C MET A 258 4.94 -8.40 -33.19
N ALA A 259 5.34 -9.62 -33.56
CA ALA A 259 4.62 -10.43 -34.54
C ALA A 259 3.21 -10.80 -34.05
N VAL A 260 2.31 -11.10 -34.99
CA VAL A 260 0.91 -11.44 -34.66
C VAL A 260 0.86 -12.71 -33.80
N GLU A 261 1.66 -13.69 -34.14
CA GLU A 261 1.75 -14.97 -33.42
C GLU A 261 2.19 -14.75 -31.97
N GLU A 262 3.19 -13.92 -31.76
CA GLU A 262 3.70 -13.57 -30.43
C GLU A 262 2.67 -12.80 -29.60
N ARG A 263 1.88 -11.91 -30.25
CA ARG A 263 0.75 -11.21 -29.59
C ARG A 263 -0.34 -12.18 -29.15
N VAL A 264 -0.64 -13.21 -29.95
CA VAL A 264 -1.62 -14.23 -29.61
C VAL A 264 -1.15 -15.07 -28.44
N GLU A 265 0.12 -15.50 -28.44
CA GLU A 265 0.70 -16.25 -27.31
C GLU A 265 0.63 -15.42 -26.02
N LEU A 266 0.96 -14.15 -26.10
CA LEU A 266 0.95 -13.26 -24.97
C LEU A 266 -0.47 -13.00 -24.44
N ALA A 267 -1.45 -12.86 -25.34
CA ALA A 267 -2.86 -12.76 -24.97
C ALA A 267 -3.34 -14.04 -24.25
N ASN A 268 -2.93 -15.22 -24.75
CA ASN A 268 -3.25 -16.50 -24.12
C ASN A 268 -2.64 -16.59 -22.72
N LEU A 269 -1.38 -16.20 -22.54
CA LEU A 269 -0.75 -16.13 -21.22
C LEU A 269 -1.50 -15.20 -20.27
N GLY A 270 -1.96 -14.04 -20.75
CA GLY A 270 -2.81 -13.12 -19.98
C GLY A 270 -4.15 -13.76 -19.56
N ILE A 271 -4.78 -14.53 -20.46
CA ILE A 271 -6.03 -15.27 -20.14
C ILE A 271 -5.76 -16.36 -19.11
N GLU A 272 -4.66 -17.08 -19.22
CA GLU A 272 -4.26 -18.10 -18.25
C GLU A 272 -4.03 -17.50 -16.86
N LEU A 273 -3.31 -16.39 -16.78
CA LEU A 273 -3.08 -15.66 -15.53
C LEU A 273 -4.40 -15.18 -14.90
N LYS A 274 -5.28 -14.54 -15.68
CA LYS A 274 -6.61 -14.12 -15.21
C LYS A 274 -7.40 -15.31 -14.66
N SER A 275 -7.42 -16.40 -15.40
CA SER A 275 -8.14 -17.63 -15.00
C SER A 275 -7.55 -18.24 -13.73
N TRP A 276 -6.23 -18.25 -13.60
CA TRP A 276 -5.55 -18.77 -12.41
C TRP A 276 -5.88 -17.92 -11.17
N ILE A 277 -5.78 -16.59 -11.26
CA ILE A 277 -6.08 -15.69 -10.15
C ILE A 277 -7.55 -15.83 -9.72
N ARG A 278 -8.48 -15.91 -10.69
CA ARG A 278 -9.90 -16.15 -10.41
C ARG A 278 -10.13 -17.47 -9.70
N ASN A 279 -9.58 -18.57 -10.23
CA ASN A 279 -9.70 -19.88 -9.62
C ASN A 279 -9.14 -19.90 -8.19
N ARG A 280 -8.07 -19.15 -7.94
CA ARG A 280 -7.50 -18.99 -6.59
C ARG A 280 -8.50 -18.32 -5.65
N MET A 281 -9.14 -17.26 -6.08
CA MET A 281 -10.16 -16.56 -5.30
C MET A 281 -11.38 -17.47 -5.06
N GLU A 282 -11.88 -18.15 -6.09
CA GLU A 282 -13.01 -19.09 -5.98
C GLU A 282 -12.68 -20.26 -5.02
N THR A 283 -11.48 -20.80 -5.11
CA THR A 283 -11.01 -21.86 -4.18
C THR A 283 -10.99 -21.36 -2.74
N ALA A 284 -10.47 -20.15 -2.53
CA ALA A 284 -10.38 -19.56 -1.20
C ALA A 284 -11.76 -19.25 -0.61
N ILE A 285 -12.71 -18.82 -1.43
CA ILE A 285 -14.11 -18.57 -0.99
C ILE A 285 -14.83 -19.89 -0.69
N ALA A 286 -14.65 -20.91 -1.53
CA ALA A 286 -15.29 -22.22 -1.36
C ALA A 286 -14.73 -22.97 -0.14
N ASN A 287 -13.43 -22.89 0.09
CA ASN A 287 -12.70 -23.55 1.17
C ASN A 287 -11.83 -22.55 1.92
N PRO A 288 -12.41 -21.65 2.71
CA PRO A 288 -11.64 -20.61 3.40
C PRO A 288 -10.68 -21.25 4.42
N PRO A 289 -9.48 -20.69 4.61
CA PRO A 289 -8.60 -21.14 5.67
C PRO A 289 -9.23 -20.89 7.03
N THR A 290 -9.04 -21.85 7.95
CA THR A 290 -9.61 -21.79 9.30
C THR A 290 -8.80 -20.90 10.26
N GLY A 291 -7.63 -20.43 9.84
CA GLY A 291 -6.74 -19.57 10.60
C GLY A 291 -5.43 -19.34 9.88
N VAL A 292 -4.50 -18.67 10.53
CA VAL A 292 -3.11 -18.49 10.09
C VAL A 292 -2.19 -18.99 11.18
N ILE A 293 -1.20 -19.77 10.78
CA ILE A 293 -0.11 -20.23 11.64
C ILE A 293 1.20 -19.76 11.00
N PHE A 294 1.94 -18.94 11.71
CA PHE A 294 3.29 -18.56 11.31
C PHE A 294 4.27 -19.53 11.95
N ASP A 295 5.27 -19.96 11.18
CA ASP A 295 6.38 -20.72 11.75
C ASP A 295 7.34 -19.82 12.54
N ASP A 296 8.23 -20.47 13.30
CA ASP A 296 9.19 -19.74 14.14
C ASP A 296 10.21 -18.96 13.31
N ASP A 297 10.59 -19.44 12.12
CA ASP A 297 11.55 -18.79 11.23
C ASP A 297 11.05 -17.43 10.73
N ILE A 298 9.75 -17.31 10.47
CA ILE A 298 9.12 -16.00 10.16
C ILE A 298 9.13 -15.09 11.38
N GLY A 299 8.85 -15.65 12.57
CA GLY A 299 8.95 -14.92 13.83
C GLY A 299 10.34 -14.32 14.03
N GLU A 300 11.38 -15.12 13.88
CA GLU A 300 12.77 -14.68 13.97
C GLU A 300 13.14 -13.62 12.94
N TRP A 301 12.67 -13.78 11.69
CA TRP A 301 12.90 -12.76 10.64
C TRP A 301 12.23 -11.43 11.00
N LEU A 302 11.00 -11.45 11.52
CA LEU A 302 10.24 -10.26 11.92
C LEU A 302 10.80 -9.57 13.17
N ASP A 303 11.47 -10.31 14.05
CA ASP A 303 12.11 -9.80 15.25
C ASP A 303 13.52 -9.23 14.98
N HIS A 304 13.99 -9.31 13.73
CA HIS A 304 15.29 -8.74 13.38
C HIS A 304 15.32 -7.22 13.62
N PRO A 305 16.40 -6.67 14.22
CA PRO A 305 16.50 -5.24 14.61
C PRO A 305 16.26 -4.25 13.46
N THR A 306 16.46 -4.67 12.21
CA THR A 306 16.21 -3.84 11.03
C THR A 306 14.73 -3.71 10.68
N VAL A 307 13.87 -4.59 11.19
CA VAL A 307 12.41 -4.55 10.99
C VAL A 307 11.79 -3.73 12.11
N ARG A 308 11.17 -2.61 11.79
CA ARG A 308 10.51 -1.77 12.79
C ARG A 308 9.19 -2.41 13.23
N SER A 309 8.81 -2.21 14.49
CA SER A 309 7.61 -2.82 15.06
C SER A 309 6.32 -2.56 14.26
N PHE A 310 6.18 -1.37 13.66
CA PHE A 310 5.02 -1.04 12.83
C PHE A 310 5.08 -1.65 11.41
N GLU A 311 6.26 -2.08 10.95
CA GLU A 311 6.46 -2.75 9.66
C GLU A 311 6.19 -4.25 9.75
N SER A 312 6.32 -4.83 10.93
CA SER A 312 6.10 -6.26 11.17
C SER A 312 4.72 -6.73 10.66
N ASP A 313 3.66 -5.94 10.87
CA ASP A 313 2.34 -6.27 10.34
C ASP A 313 2.29 -6.27 8.80
N LEU A 314 3.03 -5.36 8.16
CA LEU A 314 3.10 -5.28 6.71
C LEU A 314 3.79 -6.50 6.12
N PHE A 315 4.91 -6.93 6.71
CA PHE A 315 5.64 -8.12 6.27
C PHE A 315 4.87 -9.42 6.54
N ARG A 316 4.10 -9.50 7.64
CA ARG A 316 3.15 -10.60 7.85
C ARG A 316 2.09 -10.67 6.76
N ARG A 317 1.56 -9.52 6.33
CA ARG A 317 0.60 -9.45 5.21
C ARG A 317 1.23 -9.89 3.89
N LEU A 318 2.49 -9.53 3.62
CA LEU A 318 3.24 -10.01 2.46
C LEU A 318 3.37 -11.54 2.48
N ALA A 319 3.77 -12.10 3.62
CA ALA A 319 3.93 -13.54 3.78
C ALA A 319 2.59 -14.30 3.61
N ILE A 320 1.49 -13.79 4.19
CA ILE A 320 0.15 -14.32 3.95
C ILE A 320 -0.19 -14.27 2.45
N GLY A 321 0.02 -13.12 1.83
CA GLY A 321 -0.25 -12.93 0.40
C GLY A 321 0.55 -13.87 -0.49
N TYR A 322 1.82 -14.09 -0.17
CA TYR A 322 2.69 -15.04 -0.85
C TYR A 322 2.11 -16.46 -0.81
N HIS A 323 1.78 -16.96 0.38
CA HIS A 323 1.23 -18.32 0.54
C HIS A 323 -0.16 -18.49 -0.08
N MET A 324 -0.98 -17.45 -0.06
CA MET A 324 -2.26 -17.46 -0.77
C MET A 324 -2.11 -17.61 -2.29
N MET A 325 -0.98 -17.19 -2.85
CA MET A 325 -0.68 -17.26 -4.29
C MET A 325 0.16 -18.49 -4.67
N GLN A 326 0.52 -19.36 -3.72
CA GLN A 326 1.25 -20.61 -4.04
C GLN A 326 0.37 -21.64 -4.74
N PRO A 327 0.92 -22.44 -5.68
CA PRO A 327 0.13 -23.44 -6.42
C PRO A 327 -0.47 -24.54 -5.53
N ASP A 328 0.14 -24.84 -4.41
CA ASP A 328 -0.25 -25.88 -3.45
C ASP A 328 -1.32 -25.46 -2.44
N TYR A 329 -1.79 -24.22 -2.49
CA TYR A 329 -2.89 -23.78 -1.64
C TYR A 329 -4.20 -24.47 -2.02
N HIS A 330 -4.79 -25.20 -1.09
CA HIS A 330 -6.04 -25.95 -1.28
C HIS A 330 -7.20 -25.50 -0.40
N GLY A 331 -6.96 -24.62 0.56
CA GLY A 331 -7.97 -24.15 1.53
C GLY A 331 -8.41 -25.21 2.56
N GLY A 332 -9.39 -24.84 3.39
CA GLY A 332 -10.02 -25.76 4.36
C GLY A 332 -9.19 -26.08 5.61
N MET A 333 -7.94 -25.71 5.64
CA MET A 333 -6.99 -25.89 6.75
C MET A 333 -6.45 -24.52 7.20
N PRO A 334 -5.84 -24.41 8.38
CA PRO A 334 -5.08 -23.20 8.69
C PRO A 334 -4.04 -22.91 7.62
N LEU A 335 -3.93 -21.65 7.20
CA LEU A 335 -2.87 -21.23 6.31
C LEU A 335 -1.55 -21.31 7.08
N LEU A 336 -0.71 -22.27 6.72
CA LEU A 336 0.63 -22.38 7.26
C LEU A 336 1.56 -21.44 6.49
N VAL A 337 2.10 -20.46 7.19
CA VAL A 337 3.00 -19.44 6.63
C VAL A 337 4.42 -19.80 7.05
N THR A 338 5.18 -20.38 6.13
CA THR A 338 6.56 -20.85 6.33
C THR A 338 7.54 -20.00 5.56
N LEU A 339 8.76 -19.87 6.08
CA LEU A 339 9.82 -19.06 5.46
C LEU A 339 10.68 -19.93 4.52
N ASP A 340 10.21 -20.11 3.26
CA ASP A 340 11.04 -20.70 2.22
C ASP A 340 12.06 -19.68 1.65
N ASP A 341 13.00 -20.15 0.84
CA ASP A 341 14.06 -19.30 0.26
C ASP A 341 13.50 -18.15 -0.60
N ARG A 342 12.42 -18.39 -1.34
CA ARG A 342 11.78 -17.40 -2.19
C ARG A 342 11.07 -16.33 -1.37
N LEU A 343 10.34 -16.73 -0.33
CA LEU A 343 9.71 -15.77 0.57
C LEU A 343 10.76 -14.95 1.33
N ARG A 344 11.84 -15.59 1.80
CA ARG A 344 12.95 -14.90 2.44
C ARG A 344 13.53 -13.82 1.53
N GLN A 345 13.86 -14.18 0.29
CA GLN A 345 14.35 -13.22 -0.70
C GLN A 345 13.36 -12.09 -0.95
N LEU A 346 12.07 -12.40 -1.09
CA LEU A 346 11.01 -11.40 -1.25
C LEU A 346 10.93 -10.42 -0.07
N LEU A 347 11.02 -10.94 1.15
CA LEU A 347 10.98 -10.11 2.36
C LEU A 347 12.23 -9.23 2.47
N ASP A 348 13.40 -9.78 2.18
CA ASP A 348 14.68 -9.05 2.18
C ASP A 348 14.69 -7.93 1.12
N ASP A 349 14.26 -8.23 -0.10
CA ASP A 349 14.14 -7.24 -1.19
C ASP A 349 13.09 -6.16 -0.84
N SER A 350 11.98 -6.56 -0.24
CA SER A 350 10.93 -5.65 0.21
C SER A 350 11.42 -4.73 1.33
N LEU A 351 12.21 -5.26 2.26
CA LEU A 351 12.85 -4.47 3.32
C LEU A 351 13.87 -3.50 2.73
N ALA A 352 14.70 -3.95 1.78
CA ALA A 352 15.66 -3.11 1.08
C ALA A 352 14.96 -1.97 0.31
N MET A 353 13.88 -2.25 -0.42
CA MET A 353 13.07 -1.22 -1.09
C MET A 353 12.56 -0.15 -0.12
N ARG A 354 12.06 -0.56 1.04
CA ARG A 354 11.60 0.40 2.06
C ARG A 354 12.75 1.20 2.67
N ARG A 355 13.91 0.60 2.89
CA ARG A 355 15.10 1.31 3.41
C ARG A 355 15.63 2.33 2.42
N THR A 356 15.64 2.04 1.12
CA THR A 356 16.05 2.98 0.08
C THR A 356 15.23 4.28 0.13
N VAL A 357 13.92 4.18 0.38
CA VAL A 357 13.03 5.35 0.52
C VAL A 357 13.43 6.21 1.72
N MET A 358 13.77 5.57 2.85
CA MET A 358 14.15 6.27 4.09
C MET A 358 15.57 6.81 4.03
N ASP A 359 16.48 6.05 3.43
CA ASP A 359 17.89 6.43 3.29
C ASP A 359 18.07 7.63 2.34
N ALA A 360 17.20 7.79 1.34
CA ALA A 360 17.23 8.96 0.45
C ALA A 360 16.98 10.28 1.19
N ASP A 361 16.01 10.32 2.11
CA ASP A 361 15.75 11.50 2.93
C ASP A 361 16.89 11.75 3.93
N MET A 362 17.45 10.68 4.50
CA MET A 362 18.61 10.76 5.39
C MET A 362 19.86 11.27 4.67
N GLU A 363 20.13 10.76 3.46
CA GLU A 363 21.26 11.20 2.65
C GLU A 363 21.08 12.65 2.17
N LEU A 364 19.85 13.03 1.83
CA LEU A 364 19.52 14.42 1.51
C LEU A 364 19.83 15.36 2.68
N ILE A 365 19.39 15.01 3.88
CA ILE A 365 19.66 15.76 5.10
C ILE A 365 21.18 15.79 5.40
N ARG A 366 21.82 14.63 5.34
CA ARG A 366 23.26 14.50 5.56
C ARG A 366 24.05 15.35 4.58
N SER A 367 23.81 15.26 3.29
CA SER A 367 24.53 16.02 2.26
C SER A 367 24.30 17.52 2.39
N THR A 368 23.08 17.94 2.78
CA THR A 368 22.72 19.35 2.95
C THR A 368 23.41 19.99 4.15
N PHE A 369 23.49 19.27 5.29
CA PHE A 369 23.98 19.86 6.55
C PHE A 369 25.38 19.39 6.95
N TRP A 370 26.04 18.56 6.15
CA TRP A 370 27.35 18.00 6.48
C TRP A 370 28.35 19.07 6.88
N LYS A 371 29.00 18.88 8.02
CA LYS A 371 29.94 19.82 8.65
C LYS A 371 29.35 21.17 9.04
N GLN A 372 28.04 21.26 9.28
CA GLN A 372 27.40 22.48 9.75
C GLN A 372 26.96 22.32 11.21
N ASP A 373 27.06 23.43 11.95
CA ASP A 373 26.45 23.62 13.26
C ASP A 373 25.24 24.56 13.10
N LEU A 374 24.04 24.05 13.31
CA LEU A 374 22.81 24.80 13.06
C LEU A 374 21.91 24.83 14.30
N PRO A 375 21.18 25.92 14.56
CA PRO A 375 20.14 25.91 15.58
C PRO A 375 19.10 24.81 15.32
N LYS A 376 18.69 24.06 16.35
CA LYS A 376 17.68 22.99 16.22
C LYS A 376 16.40 23.50 15.52
N SER A 377 15.99 24.74 15.80
CA SER A 377 14.84 25.36 15.14
C SER A 377 15.01 25.53 13.62
N GLN A 378 16.24 25.78 13.17
CA GLN A 378 16.55 25.86 11.74
C GLN A 378 16.58 24.47 11.11
N VAL A 379 17.18 23.49 11.78
CA VAL A 379 17.16 22.08 11.33
C VAL A 379 15.72 21.59 11.19
N VAL A 380 14.87 21.80 12.20
CA VAL A 380 13.45 21.42 12.12
C VAL A 380 12.75 22.11 10.95
N LYS A 381 13.04 23.41 10.71
CA LYS A 381 12.44 24.13 9.58
C LYS A 381 12.87 23.58 8.23
N GLU A 382 14.15 23.27 8.05
CA GLU A 382 14.64 22.71 6.79
C GLU A 382 14.19 21.27 6.58
N VAL A 383 14.22 20.42 7.63
CA VAL A 383 13.65 19.08 7.58
C VAL A 383 12.16 19.15 7.26
N SER A 384 11.41 20.09 7.84
CA SER A 384 9.99 20.24 7.51
C SER A 384 9.78 20.57 6.03
N ARG A 385 10.66 21.36 5.43
CA ARG A 385 10.59 21.71 4.01
C ARG A 385 11.00 20.57 3.09
N MET A 386 12.03 19.82 3.47
CA MET A 386 12.68 18.81 2.61
C MET A 386 12.03 17.44 2.72
N VAL A 387 11.57 17.06 3.91
CA VAL A 387 11.12 15.70 4.23
C VAL A 387 9.63 15.65 4.57
N THR A 388 9.10 16.63 5.32
CA THR A 388 7.72 16.59 5.82
C THR A 388 6.81 17.67 5.24
N ASN A 389 7.20 18.21 4.09
CA ASN A 389 6.42 19.11 3.24
C ASN A 389 5.77 20.31 3.95
N GLY A 390 6.51 20.86 4.93
CA GLY A 390 6.09 22.02 5.70
C GLY A 390 5.47 21.74 7.05
N ASP A 391 5.23 20.47 7.40
CA ASP A 391 4.73 20.12 8.74
C ASP A 391 5.84 20.11 9.78
N TYR A 392 5.81 21.12 10.65
CA TYR A 392 6.82 21.33 11.69
C TYR A 392 6.76 20.29 12.83
N GLN A 393 5.59 19.75 13.14
CA GLN A 393 5.46 18.74 14.21
C GLN A 393 5.94 17.37 13.73
N SER A 394 5.61 17.03 12.51
CA SER A 394 6.10 15.82 11.87
C SER A 394 7.61 15.87 11.67
N ALA A 395 8.19 17.03 11.32
CA ALA A 395 9.64 17.19 11.22
C ALA A 395 10.35 16.96 12.56
N LYS A 396 9.79 17.44 13.67
CA LYS A 396 10.35 17.16 15.01
C LYS A 396 10.35 15.67 15.32
N ARG A 397 9.24 14.99 15.05
CA ARG A 397 9.12 13.55 15.27
C ARG A 397 10.11 12.78 14.40
N TRP A 398 10.20 13.15 13.11
CA TRP A 398 11.12 12.53 12.18
C TRP A 398 12.59 12.69 12.62
N ILE A 399 12.99 13.86 13.12
CA ILE A 399 14.32 14.08 13.69
C ILE A 399 14.58 13.13 14.85
N THR A 400 13.67 13.03 15.80
CA THR A 400 13.83 12.13 16.96
C THR A 400 13.86 10.66 16.55
N GLU A 401 13.04 10.26 15.59
CA GLU A 401 12.94 8.86 15.17
C GLU A 401 14.07 8.43 14.21
N ASN A 402 14.73 9.37 13.54
CA ASN A 402 15.71 9.07 12.50
C ASN A 402 17.08 9.73 12.73
N LEU A 403 17.15 11.07 12.94
CA LEU A 403 18.43 11.78 13.06
C LEU A 403 19.13 11.50 14.41
N GLU A 404 18.39 11.54 15.50
CA GLU A 404 18.96 11.33 16.84
C GLU A 404 19.55 9.93 17.03
N LEU A 405 19.24 8.99 16.15
CA LEU A 405 19.82 7.65 16.11
C LEU A 405 21.13 7.54 15.32
N GLN A 406 21.52 8.62 14.63
CA GLN A 406 22.70 8.60 13.77
C GLN A 406 23.95 9.05 14.51
N SER A 407 25.06 8.32 14.36
CA SER A 407 26.36 8.66 14.96
C SER A 407 26.95 9.99 14.46
N TRP A 408 26.50 10.46 13.30
CA TRP A 408 26.94 11.70 12.69
C TRP A 408 26.04 12.92 13.00
N TYR A 409 25.01 12.75 13.85
CA TYR A 409 24.14 13.83 14.34
C TYR A 409 24.25 13.95 15.86
N TYR A 410 24.43 15.18 16.33
CA TYR A 410 24.55 15.44 17.76
C TYR A 410 23.90 16.77 18.13
N GLU A 411 23.14 16.77 19.22
CA GLU A 411 22.54 17.96 19.82
C GLU A 411 23.31 18.40 21.05
N TYR A 412 23.64 19.69 21.15
CA TYR A 412 24.35 20.22 22.29
C TYR A 412 23.91 21.65 22.65
N GLU A 413 24.10 22.04 23.92
CA GLU A 413 23.91 23.40 24.37
C GLU A 413 25.23 24.18 24.24
N PRO A 414 25.27 25.31 23.50
CA PRO A 414 26.49 26.06 23.37
C PRO A 414 26.86 26.71 24.72
N ASN A 415 28.12 26.63 25.08
CA ASN A 415 28.66 27.19 26.31
C ASN A 415 28.78 28.72 26.21
N THR A 416 27.66 29.42 26.26
CA THR A 416 27.64 30.89 26.15
C THR A 416 27.32 31.52 27.50
N ASN A 417 28.21 32.42 27.97
CA ASN A 417 28.03 33.24 29.18
C ASN A 417 26.93 34.32 29.04
N ARG A 418 26.06 34.27 28.02
CA ARG A 418 25.00 35.25 27.82
C ARG A 418 23.75 34.88 28.60
N ARG A 419 23.24 35.83 29.39
CA ARG A 419 21.92 35.74 30.03
C ARG A 419 20.85 35.70 28.94
N GLY A 420 20.24 34.53 28.70
CA GLY A 420 19.15 34.28 27.75
C GLY A 420 18.80 32.81 27.70
N ARG A 421 17.66 32.43 27.03
CA ARG A 421 17.27 31.06 26.81
C ARG A 421 18.31 30.39 25.89
N LYS A 422 19.06 29.45 26.41
CA LYS A 422 20.07 28.71 25.63
C LYS A 422 19.34 27.90 24.54
N GLY A 423 19.69 28.15 23.28
CA GLY A 423 19.19 27.37 22.15
C GLY A 423 19.99 26.08 22.00
N ILE A 424 19.34 25.02 21.57
CA ILE A 424 20.01 23.77 21.20
C ILE A 424 20.63 23.97 19.82
N LEU A 425 21.90 23.60 19.66
CA LEU A 425 22.59 23.47 18.38
C LEU A 425 22.65 22.02 17.96
N CYS A 426 22.59 21.77 16.66
CA CYS A 426 22.73 20.46 16.05
C CYS A 426 23.99 20.47 15.19
N ARG A 427 24.86 19.50 15.39
CA ARG A 427 26.10 19.27 14.61
C ARG A 427 25.92 18.06 13.70
N PHE A 428 26.39 18.18 12.48
CA PHE A 428 26.37 17.13 11.47
C PHE A 428 27.80 16.82 11.02
N GLY A 429 28.33 15.63 11.30
CA GLY A 429 29.69 15.25 10.89
C GLY A 429 30.15 13.92 11.47
N PRO A 430 31.29 13.38 11.00
CA PRO A 430 31.90 12.23 11.64
C PRO A 430 32.31 12.63 13.06
N ASP A 431 32.07 11.77 14.03
CA ASP A 431 32.47 11.96 15.43
C ASP A 431 31.79 13.15 16.15
N ALA A 432 30.52 13.38 15.85
CA ALA A 432 29.74 14.42 16.52
C ALA A 432 29.71 14.30 18.06
N GLY A 433 30.16 13.17 18.61
CA GLY A 433 30.24 12.90 20.06
C GLY A 433 31.63 12.98 20.70
N ASP A 434 32.74 12.99 19.93
CA ASP A 434 34.10 12.81 20.48
C ASP A 434 34.87 14.12 20.72
N GLU A 435 34.33 15.28 20.36
CA GLU A 435 35.01 16.58 20.52
C GLU A 435 34.35 17.50 21.58
N ILE A 436 33.92 16.96 22.72
CA ILE A 436 33.42 17.81 23.83
C ILE A 436 34.31 17.63 25.06
#